data_651ad8ffc8e82a89dc38aa8f3c0cd75c
#
_entry.id   651ad8ffc8e82a89dc38aa8f3c0cd75c
#
_cell.length_a   1.000
_cell.length_b   1.000
_cell.length_c   1.000
_cell.angle_alpha   90.00
_cell.angle_beta   90.00
_cell.angle_gamma   90.00
#
_symmetry.space_group_name_H-M   'P 1'
#
loop_
_entity.id
_entity.type
_entity.pdbx_description
1 polymer ?
#
loop_
_entity_poly.entity_id
_entity_poly.type
_entity_poly.pdbx_seq_one_letter_code
_entity_poly.pdbx_strand_id
1 'polypeptide(L)'
;MKKLLVYKCNICGYVLEVIDVGKRKLIESGSGYTRSLTVADAKLICCGKEMSLLEANSVDASNEKHVPVIEFIGDKIVVRVGSVEHPMIPEHYIKWIAILYNSRIQRIELEPGDKPEAVFCVGDIANVKAYAYCNLHGLWTSGKNR
;
A
#
# COMPACT_ATOMS: atom_id res chain seq x y z
N MET A 1 8.14 -2.34 12.08
CA MET A 1 7.84 -1.28 11.07
C MET A 1 6.33 -1.21 10.86
N LYS A 2 5.78 -0.01 10.84
CA LYS A 2 4.33 0.20 10.61
C LYS A 2 3.93 -0.39 9.24
N LYS A 3 2.76 -0.99 9.15
CA LYS A 3 2.22 -1.53 7.88
C LYS A 3 1.29 -0.49 7.25
N LEU A 4 1.36 -0.36 5.93
CA LEU A 4 0.39 0.44 5.18
C LEU A 4 -0.96 -0.29 5.15
N LEU A 5 -2.02 0.38 5.57
CA LEU A 5 -3.39 -0.15 5.58
C LEU A 5 -4.22 0.59 4.53
N VAL A 6 -4.65 -0.13 3.52
CA VAL A 6 -5.36 0.41 2.36
C VAL A 6 -6.67 -0.32 2.19
N TYR A 7 -7.78 0.43 2.09
CA TYR A 7 -9.11 -0.09 1.79
C TYR A 7 -9.54 0.31 0.38
N LYS A 8 -10.32 -0.54 -0.25
CA LYS A 8 -10.89 -0.31 -1.58
C LYS A 8 -12.39 -0.56 -1.58
N CYS A 9 -13.14 0.33 -2.22
CA CYS A 9 -14.52 0.08 -2.60
C CYS A 9 -14.55 -0.74 -3.90
N ASN A 10 -15.16 -1.92 -3.85
CA ASN A 10 -15.24 -2.80 -5.01
C ASN A 10 -16.29 -2.37 -6.06
N ILE A 11 -17.07 -1.33 -5.76
CA ILE A 11 -18.09 -0.79 -6.67
C ILE A 11 -17.53 0.39 -7.47
N CYS A 12 -17.06 1.45 -6.77
CA CYS A 12 -16.60 2.67 -7.44
C CYS A 12 -15.08 2.78 -7.56
N GLY A 13 -14.32 1.84 -6.98
CA GLY A 13 -12.86 1.84 -7.01
C GLY A 13 -12.19 2.84 -6.06
N TYR A 14 -12.96 3.52 -5.19
CA TYR A 14 -12.40 4.45 -4.21
C TYR A 14 -11.40 3.76 -3.29
N VAL A 15 -10.24 4.37 -3.09
CA VAL A 15 -9.14 3.81 -2.28
C VAL A 15 -8.83 4.77 -1.13
N LEU A 16 -8.78 4.23 0.08
CA LEU A 16 -8.48 4.98 1.31
C LEU A 16 -7.25 4.38 2.00
N GLU A 17 -6.37 5.24 2.48
CA GLU A 17 -5.30 4.85 3.39
C GLU A 17 -5.69 5.21 4.83
N VAL A 18 -5.45 4.29 5.75
CA VAL A 18 -5.65 4.53 7.18
C VAL A 18 -4.37 5.10 7.78
N ILE A 19 -4.41 6.36 8.14
CA ILE A 19 -3.27 7.07 8.74
C ILE A 19 -3.12 6.72 10.22
N ASP A 20 -4.24 6.66 10.94
CA ASP A 20 -4.29 6.33 12.37
C ASP A 20 -5.51 5.48 12.68
N VAL A 21 -5.31 4.39 13.38
CA VAL A 21 -6.40 3.50 13.83
C VAL A 21 -7.05 3.97 15.14
N GLY A 22 -6.45 4.95 15.80
CA GLY A 22 -6.90 5.43 17.10
C GLY A 22 -6.80 4.39 18.21
N LYS A 23 -7.22 4.77 19.41
CA LYS A 23 -7.36 3.87 20.57
C LYS A 23 -8.83 3.67 20.85
N ARG A 24 -9.48 2.79 20.13
CA ARG A 24 -10.91 2.48 20.34
C ARG A 24 -11.07 1.34 21.34
N LYS A 25 -12.01 1.51 22.25
CA LYS A 25 -12.48 0.45 23.15
C LYS A 25 -13.97 0.27 22.94
N LEU A 26 -14.39 -0.97 22.73
CA LEU A 26 -15.80 -1.34 22.82
C LEU A 26 -16.14 -1.63 24.29
N ILE A 27 -17.18 -0.99 24.78
CA ILE A 27 -17.80 -1.34 26.04
C ILE A 27 -19.01 -2.21 25.68
N GLU A 28 -18.91 -3.50 25.94
CA GLU A 28 -20.07 -4.40 25.80
C GLU A 28 -21.02 -4.11 26.96
N SER A 29 -22.21 -3.60 26.63
CA SER A 29 -23.22 -3.28 27.62
C SER A 29 -23.64 -4.55 28.37
N GLY A 30 -23.46 -4.56 29.69
CA GLY A 30 -23.90 -5.62 30.60
C GLY A 30 -22.83 -6.57 31.09
N SER A 31 -21.64 -6.63 30.53
CA SER A 31 -20.59 -7.57 30.94
C SER A 31 -19.41 -6.93 31.67
N GLY A 32 -19.29 -5.60 31.67
CA GLY A 32 -18.11 -4.89 32.19
C GLY A 32 -16.82 -5.16 31.42
N TYR A 33 -16.92 -5.88 30.29
CA TYR A 33 -15.78 -6.22 29.45
C TYR A 33 -15.47 -5.09 28.48
N THR A 34 -14.22 -4.64 28.48
CA THR A 34 -13.68 -3.74 27.47
C THR A 34 -12.66 -4.45 26.62
N ARG A 35 -12.84 -4.53 25.31
CA ARG A 35 -11.79 -4.97 24.39
C ARG A 35 -11.29 -3.82 23.51
N SER A 36 -10.01 -3.82 23.21
CA SER A 36 -9.46 -2.90 22.22
C SER A 36 -9.93 -3.30 20.82
N LEU A 37 -10.45 -2.33 20.04
CA LEU A 37 -10.80 -2.55 18.65
C LEU A 37 -9.52 -2.62 17.80
N THR A 38 -9.49 -3.59 16.91
CA THR A 38 -8.47 -3.73 15.88
C THR A 38 -8.94 -3.13 14.55
N VAL A 39 -8.05 -3.07 13.57
CA VAL A 39 -8.41 -2.68 12.20
C VAL A 39 -9.49 -3.60 11.62
N ALA A 40 -9.46 -4.89 11.98
CA ALA A 40 -10.46 -5.86 11.53
C ALA A 40 -11.89 -5.57 12.04
N ASP A 41 -12.01 -4.83 13.13
CA ASP A 41 -13.30 -4.43 13.71
C ASP A 41 -13.87 -3.14 13.07
N ALA A 42 -13.07 -2.43 12.28
CA ALA A 42 -13.49 -1.20 11.60
C ALA A 42 -14.22 -1.53 10.30
N LYS A 43 -15.47 -1.11 10.20
CA LYS A 43 -16.25 -1.23 8.97
C LYS A 43 -16.32 0.13 8.29
N LEU A 44 -15.70 0.19 7.09
CA LEU A 44 -15.79 1.34 6.21
C LEU A 44 -16.82 1.04 5.13
N ILE A 45 -17.80 1.91 4.99
CA ILE A 45 -18.89 1.75 4.02
C ILE A 45 -18.72 2.75 2.88
N CYS A 46 -18.74 2.25 1.65
CA CYS A 46 -18.76 3.04 0.43
C CYS A 46 -19.74 2.41 -0.56
N CYS A 47 -20.54 3.24 -1.26
CA CYS A 47 -21.58 2.76 -2.20
C CYS A 47 -22.54 1.73 -1.56
N GLY A 48 -22.85 1.89 -0.27
CA GLY A 48 -23.77 1.01 0.46
C GLY A 48 -23.20 -0.38 0.81
N LYS A 49 -21.91 -0.63 0.57
CA LYS A 49 -21.22 -1.88 0.91
C LYS A 49 -19.95 -1.65 1.69
N GLU A 50 -19.55 -2.66 2.43
CA GLU A 50 -18.29 -2.66 3.18
C GLU A 50 -17.09 -2.63 2.22
N MET A 51 -16.14 -1.74 2.49
CA MET A 51 -14.88 -1.67 1.76
C MET A 51 -13.96 -2.83 2.16
N SER A 52 -13.20 -3.33 1.21
CA SER A 52 -12.23 -4.42 1.44
C SER A 52 -10.88 -3.87 1.89
N LEU A 53 -10.33 -4.41 2.98
CA LEU A 53 -8.93 -4.21 3.34
C LEU A 53 -8.06 -4.96 2.34
N LEU A 54 -7.15 -4.25 1.67
CA LEU A 54 -6.23 -4.85 0.71
C LEU A 54 -5.06 -5.53 1.44
N GLU A 55 -4.86 -6.81 1.12
CA GLU A 55 -3.66 -7.55 1.54
C GLU A 55 -2.65 -7.54 0.40
N ALA A 56 -1.45 -7.01 0.69
CA ALA A 56 -0.39 -6.96 -0.31
C ALA A 56 0.05 -8.37 -0.74
N ASN A 57 0.32 -8.54 -2.04
CA ASN A 57 0.78 -9.80 -2.65
C ASN A 57 -0.25 -10.96 -2.54
N SER A 58 -1.52 -10.67 -2.33
CA SER A 58 -2.56 -11.69 -2.14
C SER A 58 -3.32 -12.06 -3.42
N VAL A 59 -3.21 -11.24 -4.46
CA VAL A 59 -3.88 -11.48 -5.74
C VAL A 59 -3.05 -12.43 -6.60
N ASP A 60 -3.71 -13.40 -7.23
CA ASP A 60 -3.08 -14.32 -8.19
C ASP A 60 -2.81 -13.60 -9.51
N ALA A 61 -1.61 -13.01 -9.62
CA ALA A 61 -1.09 -12.32 -10.78
C ALA A 61 0.44 -12.48 -10.84
N SER A 62 1.05 -12.08 -11.96
CA SER A 62 2.49 -12.19 -12.15
C SER A 62 3.30 -11.41 -11.09
N ASN A 63 3.98 -12.10 -10.20
CA ASN A 63 4.84 -11.50 -9.17
C ASN A 63 5.98 -10.69 -9.81
N GLU A 64 6.59 -11.17 -10.87
CA GLU A 64 7.70 -10.53 -11.58
C GLU A 64 7.33 -9.16 -12.18
N LYS A 65 6.04 -8.93 -12.49
CA LYS A 65 5.53 -7.65 -13.00
C LYS A 65 4.99 -6.73 -11.92
N HIS A 66 4.70 -7.23 -10.73
CA HIS A 66 3.97 -6.48 -9.69
C HIS A 66 4.79 -6.20 -8.43
N VAL A 67 5.63 -7.14 -8.00
CA VAL A 67 6.43 -6.96 -6.78
C VAL A 67 7.47 -5.86 -7.00
N PRO A 68 7.46 -4.79 -6.16
CA PRO A 68 8.41 -3.71 -6.31
C PRO A 68 9.86 -4.17 -6.14
N VAL A 69 10.74 -3.72 -7.02
CA VAL A 69 12.20 -3.93 -6.92
C VAL A 69 12.84 -2.66 -6.39
N ILE A 70 13.58 -2.77 -5.30
CA ILE A 70 14.20 -1.66 -4.59
C ILE A 70 15.69 -1.64 -4.87
N GLU A 71 16.21 -0.48 -5.23
CA GLU A 71 17.63 -0.23 -5.41
C GLU A 71 18.08 0.99 -4.61
N PHE A 72 19.15 0.85 -3.83
CA PHE A 72 19.80 1.97 -3.15
C PHE A 72 20.88 2.58 -4.05
N ILE A 73 20.77 3.86 -4.34
CA ILE A 73 21.73 4.62 -5.16
C ILE A 73 22.14 5.88 -4.41
N GLY A 74 23.26 5.83 -3.69
CA GLY A 74 23.70 6.93 -2.83
C GLY A 74 22.65 7.25 -1.74
N ASP A 75 22.16 8.48 -1.72
CA ASP A 75 21.12 8.99 -0.82
C ASP A 75 19.69 8.80 -1.35
N LYS A 76 19.56 8.09 -2.48
CA LYS A 76 18.29 7.86 -3.16
C LYS A 76 17.89 6.39 -3.13
N ILE A 77 16.58 6.18 -3.22
CA ILE A 77 15.98 4.89 -3.47
C ILE A 77 15.25 4.95 -4.79
N VAL A 78 15.54 4.00 -5.66
CA VAL A 78 14.80 3.77 -6.91
C VAL A 78 13.92 2.54 -6.71
N VAL A 79 12.63 2.68 -6.96
CA VAL A 79 11.67 1.58 -6.91
C VAL A 79 11.10 1.38 -8.31
N ARG A 80 11.29 0.18 -8.86
CA ARG A 80 10.72 -0.23 -10.16
C ARG A 80 9.65 -1.28 -9.95
N VAL A 81 8.59 -1.24 -10.76
CA VAL A 81 7.52 -2.23 -10.72
C VAL A 81 7.51 -2.98 -12.05
N GLY A 82 7.93 -4.19 -12.14
CA GLY A 82 8.63 -5.08 -11.18
C GLY A 82 9.99 -5.43 -11.77
N SER A 83 10.52 -6.65 -11.55
CA SER A 83 11.72 -7.14 -12.25
C SER A 83 11.52 -7.23 -13.77
N VAL A 84 10.31 -7.55 -14.21
CA VAL A 84 9.81 -7.35 -15.57
C VAL A 84 8.87 -6.15 -15.53
N GLU A 85 9.07 -5.20 -16.44
CA GLU A 85 8.34 -3.93 -16.44
C GLU A 85 6.82 -4.13 -16.51
N HIS A 86 6.10 -3.50 -15.58
CA HIS A 86 4.65 -3.52 -15.54
C HIS A 86 4.05 -2.68 -16.67
N PRO A 87 2.91 -3.09 -17.26
CA PRO A 87 2.17 -2.26 -18.21
C PRO A 87 1.80 -0.89 -17.64
N MET A 88 1.76 0.13 -18.48
CA MET A 88 1.35 1.49 -18.14
C MET A 88 0.42 2.05 -19.21
N ILE A 89 -0.69 1.33 -19.45
CA ILE A 89 -1.78 1.74 -20.35
C ILE A 89 -3.02 2.15 -19.54
N PRO A 90 -3.97 2.94 -20.08
CA PRO A 90 -5.12 3.44 -19.32
C PRO A 90 -5.92 2.35 -18.59
N GLU A 91 -6.05 1.18 -19.19
CA GLU A 91 -6.80 0.05 -18.63
C GLU A 91 -6.04 -0.73 -17.58
N HIS A 92 -4.69 -0.67 -17.61
CA HIS A 92 -3.82 -1.45 -16.72
C HIS A 92 -2.51 -0.73 -16.45
N TYR A 93 -2.40 -0.13 -15.27
CA TYR A 93 -1.20 0.63 -14.88
C TYR A 93 -1.00 0.66 -13.36
N ILE A 94 0.21 0.99 -12.95
CA ILE A 94 0.56 1.31 -11.57
C ILE A 94 0.13 2.74 -11.27
N LYS A 95 -0.81 2.92 -10.36
CA LYS A 95 -1.35 4.23 -9.99
C LYS A 95 -0.44 5.02 -9.09
N TRP A 96 0.28 4.34 -8.20
CA TRP A 96 1.25 4.98 -7.33
C TRP A 96 2.28 3.98 -6.79
N ILE A 97 3.43 4.52 -6.42
CA ILE A 97 4.50 3.83 -5.71
C ILE A 97 4.76 4.58 -4.40
N ALA A 98 4.87 3.86 -3.29
CA ALA A 98 5.17 4.44 -1.99
C ALA A 98 6.32 3.70 -1.31
N ILE A 99 7.06 4.42 -0.46
CA ILE A 99 8.05 3.82 0.44
C ILE A 99 7.72 4.16 1.89
N LEU A 100 7.96 3.19 2.75
CA LEU A 100 7.84 3.31 4.20
C LEU A 100 9.21 3.08 4.83
N TYR A 101 9.70 4.07 5.56
CA TYR A 101 10.98 4.05 6.27
C TYR A 101 10.94 4.97 7.49
N ASN A 102 11.56 4.59 8.58
CA ASN A 102 11.65 5.41 9.81
C ASN A 102 10.30 6.05 10.21
N SER A 103 9.20 5.30 10.12
CA SER A 103 7.82 5.77 10.36
C SER A 103 7.34 6.90 9.44
N ARG A 104 8.03 7.14 8.33
CA ARG A 104 7.67 8.09 7.27
C ARG A 104 7.15 7.35 6.05
N ILE A 105 6.25 7.99 5.33
CA ILE A 105 5.75 7.53 4.04
C ILE A 105 6.02 8.62 3.01
N GLN A 106 6.58 8.22 1.87
CA GLN A 106 6.61 9.05 0.66
C GLN A 106 5.86 8.29 -0.44
N ARG A 107 5.11 9.02 -1.27
CA ARG A 107 4.32 8.46 -2.36
C ARG A 107 4.50 9.31 -3.62
N ILE A 108 4.60 8.64 -4.75
CA ILE A 108 4.60 9.24 -6.08
C ILE A 108 3.45 8.62 -6.85
N GLU A 109 2.56 9.46 -7.38
CA GLU A 109 1.49 9.06 -8.27
C GLU A 109 2.00 8.98 -9.71
N LEU A 110 1.47 8.00 -10.45
CA LEU A 110 1.82 7.74 -11.84
C LEU A 110 0.58 7.77 -12.72
N GLU A 111 0.78 8.15 -13.97
CA GLU A 111 -0.25 8.15 -15.00
C GLU A 111 0.08 7.12 -16.09
N PRO A 112 -0.93 6.67 -16.88
CA PRO A 112 -0.66 5.88 -18.08
C PRO A 112 0.35 6.55 -19.00
N GLY A 113 1.35 5.78 -19.45
CA GLY A 113 2.45 6.28 -20.25
C GLY A 113 3.71 6.69 -19.47
N ASP A 114 3.59 6.87 -18.14
CA ASP A 114 4.74 7.04 -17.28
C ASP A 114 5.54 5.73 -17.18
N LYS A 115 6.83 5.86 -16.84
CA LYS A 115 7.62 4.69 -16.50
C LYS A 115 7.17 4.16 -15.13
N PRO A 116 7.00 2.83 -14.93
CA PRO A 116 6.60 2.27 -13.63
C PRO A 116 7.76 2.27 -12.63
N GLU A 117 8.25 3.45 -12.35
CA GLU A 117 9.44 3.72 -11.54
C GLU A 117 9.25 4.99 -10.73
N ALA A 118 9.75 5.01 -9.51
CA ALA A 118 9.78 6.19 -8.66
C ALA A 118 11.13 6.35 -7.98
N VAL A 119 11.60 7.59 -7.86
CA VAL A 119 12.86 7.94 -7.19
C VAL A 119 12.54 8.75 -5.95
N PHE A 120 13.06 8.31 -4.80
CA PHE A 120 12.87 8.95 -3.51
C PHE A 120 14.21 9.41 -2.93
N CYS A 121 14.28 10.66 -2.46
CA CYS A 121 15.43 11.20 -1.75
C CYS A 121 15.19 11.01 -0.24
N VAL A 122 15.94 10.14 0.39
CA VAL A 122 15.69 9.69 1.78
C VAL A 122 16.88 9.87 2.72
N GLY A 123 18.06 10.20 2.17
CA GLY A 123 19.30 10.21 2.92
C GLY A 123 19.79 8.78 3.25
N ASP A 124 20.56 8.68 4.33
CA ASP A 124 21.09 7.39 4.77
C ASP A 124 20.06 6.65 5.65
N ILE A 125 19.49 5.59 5.11
CA ILE A 125 18.53 4.73 5.80
C ILE A 125 18.95 3.27 5.73
N ALA A 126 18.70 2.52 6.81
CA ALA A 126 19.10 1.11 6.93
C ALA A 126 18.14 0.15 6.23
N ASN A 127 16.86 0.47 6.23
CA ASN A 127 15.83 -0.40 5.66
C ASN A 127 14.65 0.39 5.11
N VAL A 128 14.00 -0.19 4.13
CA VAL A 128 12.82 0.38 3.48
C VAL A 128 11.84 -0.72 3.08
N LYS A 129 10.57 -0.39 3.11
CA LYS A 129 9.50 -1.19 2.54
C LYS A 129 8.85 -0.40 1.41
N ALA A 130 8.76 -1.00 0.23
CA ALA A 130 8.09 -0.41 -0.91
C ALA A 130 6.71 -1.02 -1.12
N TYR A 131 5.79 -0.19 -1.61
CA TYR A 131 4.45 -0.56 -2.02
C TYR A 131 4.19 -0.05 -3.43
N ALA A 132 3.45 -0.83 -4.21
CA ALA A 132 2.92 -0.43 -5.49
C ALA A 132 1.44 -0.80 -5.57
N TYR A 133 0.64 0.06 -6.18
CA TYR A 133 -0.78 -0.19 -6.37
C TYR A 133 -1.12 -0.25 -7.86
N CYS A 134 -1.53 -1.44 -8.30
CA CYS A 134 -2.04 -1.70 -9.64
C CYS A 134 -3.58 -1.54 -9.63
N ASN A 135 -4.13 -0.83 -10.63
CA ASN A 135 -5.57 -0.61 -10.72
C ASN A 135 -6.39 -1.91 -10.89
N LEU A 136 -5.81 -2.96 -11.50
CA LEU A 136 -6.46 -4.26 -11.69
C LEU A 136 -6.09 -5.28 -10.59
N HIS A 137 -4.83 -5.32 -10.16
CA HIS A 137 -4.30 -6.41 -9.32
C HIS A 137 -3.98 -5.98 -7.88
N GLY A 138 -4.37 -4.78 -7.49
CA GLY A 138 -4.32 -4.32 -6.09
C GLY A 138 -2.93 -3.98 -5.57
N LEU A 139 -2.70 -4.25 -4.30
CA LEU A 139 -1.54 -3.79 -3.54
C LEU A 139 -0.41 -4.84 -3.56
N TRP A 140 0.81 -4.37 -3.79
CA TRP A 140 2.04 -5.18 -3.82
C TRP A 140 3.11 -4.56 -2.94
N THR A 141 3.98 -5.38 -2.36
CA THR A 141 5.01 -4.91 -1.45
C THR A 141 6.28 -5.77 -1.52
N SER A 142 7.39 -5.15 -1.22
CA SER A 142 8.66 -5.80 -0.91
C SER A 142 9.42 -4.98 0.13
N GLY A 143 10.45 -5.57 0.72
CA GLY A 143 11.33 -4.88 1.65
C GLY A 143 12.80 -5.11 1.30
N LYS A 144 13.67 -4.15 1.65
CA LYS A 144 15.11 -4.27 1.46
C LYS A 144 15.86 -3.60 2.60
N ASN A 145 16.91 -4.27 3.06
CA ASN A 145 17.93 -3.72 3.93
C ASN A 145 19.12 -3.25 3.08
N ARG A 146 19.78 -2.19 3.55
CA ARG A 146 21.01 -1.68 2.93
C ARG A 146 22.21 -2.54 3.27
#